data_7db27e0c00ab1bfcfbd6f6321a4c5d4c
#
_entry.id   7db27e0c00ab1bfcfbd6f6321a4c5d4c
#
_cell.length_a   1.000
_cell.length_b   1.000
_cell.length_c   1.000
_cell.angle_alpha   90.00
_cell.angle_beta   90.00
_cell.angle_gamma   90.00
#
_symmetry.space_group_name_H-M   'P 1'
#
loop_
_entity.id
_entity.type
_entity.pdbx_description
1 polymer ?
#
loop_
_entity_poly.entity_id
_entity_poly.type
_entity_poly.pdbx_seq_one_letter_code
_entity_poly.pdbx_strand_id
1 'polypeptide(L)'
;LKHIVKNSLLVACATLMIGSTSFAASTPKVQPIGIPNPIVTYDTYENVVKDAGFTPLYLTRDAGFSCYYLSLIGKHTADISFQRLGQPETTVRVRTMPQKADKSMKDISGVYSVTWKDQVIDGVPVSIAKINDTSYVAHWKVGDYQFSAQAAGMSAPQFKALLENSLVDDSAHYFVK
;
A
#
# COMPACT_ATOMS: atom_id res chain seq x y z
N LEU A 1 -24.91 4.51 -92.21
CA LEU A 1 -25.77 5.70 -92.49
C LEU A 1 -25.80 6.60 -91.24
N LYS A 2 -25.46 7.89 -91.55
CA LYS A 2 -25.81 9.14 -90.82
C LYS A 2 -25.35 9.32 -89.40
N HIS A 3 -24.29 10.11 -89.21
CA HIS A 3 -24.27 11.50 -88.82
C HIS A 3 -25.27 11.88 -87.75
N ILE A 4 -24.75 12.45 -86.66
CA ILE A 4 -24.96 13.86 -86.31
C ILE A 4 -23.98 14.25 -85.18
N VAL A 5 -23.22 15.28 -85.54
CA VAL A 5 -22.41 16.13 -84.63
C VAL A 5 -23.36 17.02 -83.84
N LYS A 6 -23.05 17.28 -82.59
CA LYS A 6 -23.34 18.61 -81.95
C LYS A 6 -22.58 18.79 -80.64
N ASN A 7 -21.57 19.59 -80.74
CA ASN A 7 -21.39 20.90 -80.08
C ASN A 7 -21.41 20.96 -78.55
N SER A 8 -20.26 21.04 -78.04
CA SER A 8 -19.73 22.12 -77.22
C SER A 8 -20.73 22.90 -76.35
N LEU A 9 -20.55 22.79 -75.02
CA LEU A 9 -20.66 23.94 -74.15
C LEU A 9 -19.75 23.76 -72.97
N LEU A 10 -18.61 24.47 -72.98
CA LEU A 10 -17.73 24.61 -71.82
C LEU A 10 -18.45 25.59 -70.87
N VAL A 11 -18.92 25.06 -69.75
CA VAL A 11 -19.30 25.90 -68.63
C VAL A 11 -18.19 25.79 -67.57
N ALA A 12 -17.39 26.84 -67.55
CA ALA A 12 -16.40 27.02 -66.45
C ALA A 12 -17.14 27.43 -65.20
N CYS A 13 -17.38 26.47 -64.27
CA CYS A 13 -17.77 26.75 -62.91
C CYS A 13 -16.52 27.04 -62.10
N ALA A 14 -16.25 28.31 -61.87
CA ALA A 14 -15.30 28.76 -60.85
C ALA A 14 -15.89 28.43 -59.49
N THR A 15 -15.48 27.32 -58.89
CA THR A 15 -15.77 27.00 -57.49
C THR A 15 -14.82 27.80 -56.60
N LEU A 16 -15.37 28.84 -55.97
CA LEU A 16 -14.75 29.54 -54.88
C LEU A 16 -14.56 28.54 -53.73
N MET A 17 -13.32 28.11 -53.50
CA MET A 17 -12.92 27.40 -52.29
C MET A 17 -12.96 28.41 -51.15
N ILE A 18 -14.07 28.47 -50.41
CA ILE A 18 -14.12 29.11 -49.12
C ILE A 18 -13.38 28.16 -48.16
N GLY A 19 -12.13 28.48 -47.89
CA GLY A 19 -11.35 27.80 -46.89
C GLY A 19 -11.96 28.05 -45.50
N SER A 20 -12.76 27.10 -45.04
CA SER A 20 -13.15 27.04 -43.64
C SER A 20 -11.92 26.62 -42.80
N THR A 21 -11.27 27.64 -42.23
CA THR A 21 -10.28 27.41 -41.16
C THR A 21 -11.04 26.88 -39.96
N SER A 22 -11.06 25.56 -39.81
CA SER A 22 -11.49 24.89 -38.59
C SER A 22 -10.51 25.26 -37.48
N PHE A 23 -10.84 26.25 -36.66
CA PHE A 23 -10.19 26.41 -35.37
C PHE A 23 -10.57 25.16 -34.54
N ALA A 24 -9.68 24.20 -34.53
CA ALA A 24 -9.75 23.14 -33.54
C ALA A 24 -9.54 23.80 -32.16
N ALA A 25 -10.63 24.08 -31.47
CA ALA A 25 -10.59 24.45 -30.07
C ALA A 25 -9.95 23.27 -29.34
N SER A 26 -8.70 23.42 -28.94
CA SER A 26 -8.04 22.49 -28.04
C SER A 26 -8.82 22.57 -26.73
N THR A 27 -9.72 21.61 -26.51
CA THR A 27 -10.28 21.37 -25.18
C THR A 27 -9.13 21.20 -24.21
N PRO A 28 -9.03 22.02 -23.15
CA PRO A 28 -8.00 21.85 -22.17
C PRO A 28 -8.16 20.41 -21.62
N LYS A 29 -7.13 19.59 -21.76
CA LYS A 29 -7.07 18.30 -21.06
C LYS A 29 -7.11 18.63 -19.58
N VAL A 30 -8.30 18.53 -18.99
CA VAL A 30 -8.44 18.52 -17.53
C VAL A 30 -7.67 17.30 -17.07
N GLN A 31 -6.48 17.52 -16.56
CA GLN A 31 -5.74 16.46 -15.87
C GLN A 31 -6.60 16.06 -14.68
N PRO A 32 -6.93 14.77 -14.51
CA PRO A 32 -7.64 14.34 -13.32
C PRO A 32 -6.79 14.72 -12.11
N ILE A 33 -7.29 15.65 -11.29
CA ILE A 33 -6.71 15.97 -9.99
C ILE A 33 -7.08 14.77 -9.09
N GLY A 34 -6.42 13.63 -9.30
CA GLY A 34 -6.48 12.49 -8.40
C GLY A 34 -5.63 12.83 -7.20
N ILE A 35 -6.16 12.57 -5.99
CA ILE A 35 -5.34 12.53 -4.78
C ILE A 35 -4.27 11.47 -5.04
N PRO A 36 -2.97 11.77 -4.99
CA PRO A 36 -1.93 10.77 -5.22
C PRO A 36 -2.15 9.60 -4.28
N ASN A 37 -2.13 8.37 -4.80
CA ASN A 37 -2.18 7.19 -3.94
C ASN A 37 -0.94 7.21 -3.03
N PRO A 38 -1.09 7.29 -1.70
CA PRO A 38 0.03 7.35 -0.79
C PRO A 38 0.78 6.01 -0.67
N ILE A 39 0.25 4.94 -1.28
CA ILE A 39 0.80 3.58 -1.19
C ILE A 39 1.65 3.30 -2.44
N VAL A 40 2.92 2.96 -2.19
CA VAL A 40 3.87 2.49 -3.22
C VAL A 40 4.19 1.04 -2.93
N THR A 41 4.06 0.16 -3.93
CA THR A 41 4.36 -1.28 -3.82
C THR A 41 5.76 -1.59 -4.33
N TYR A 42 6.36 -2.67 -3.82
CA TYR A 42 7.73 -3.10 -4.12
C TYR A 42 7.79 -4.60 -4.38
N ASP A 43 8.74 -5.00 -5.23
CA ASP A 43 8.99 -6.42 -5.55
C ASP A 43 9.96 -7.07 -4.55
N THR A 44 10.82 -6.27 -3.89
CA THR A 44 11.83 -6.78 -2.96
C THR A 44 11.87 -5.97 -1.66
N TYR A 45 12.28 -6.65 -0.59
CA TYR A 45 12.44 -6.02 0.73
C TYR A 45 13.56 -4.97 0.73
N GLU A 46 14.64 -5.20 0.00
CA GLU A 46 15.75 -4.26 -0.14
C GLU A 46 15.32 -2.92 -0.72
N ASN A 47 14.40 -2.94 -1.68
CA ASN A 47 13.83 -1.72 -2.25
C ASN A 47 12.97 -0.96 -1.23
N VAL A 48 12.22 -1.68 -0.39
CA VAL A 48 11.48 -1.06 0.74
C VAL A 48 12.46 -0.39 1.70
N VAL A 49 13.52 -1.09 2.13
CA VAL A 49 14.54 -0.56 3.04
C VAL A 49 15.20 0.69 2.47
N LYS A 50 15.58 0.66 1.20
CA LYS A 50 16.23 1.77 0.50
C LYS A 50 15.33 3.02 0.48
N ASP A 51 14.08 2.86 0.10
CA ASP A 51 13.17 4.00 -0.08
C ASP A 51 12.58 4.49 1.25
N ALA A 52 12.41 3.61 2.23
CA ALA A 52 12.00 3.95 3.58
C ALA A 52 13.10 4.68 4.36
N GLY A 53 14.37 4.36 4.08
CA GLY A 53 15.53 4.88 4.82
C GLY A 53 15.68 4.27 6.22
N PHE A 54 15.03 3.13 6.48
CA PHE A 54 15.17 2.32 7.69
C PHE A 54 14.86 0.85 7.37
N THR A 55 15.27 -0.06 8.27
CA THR A 55 14.98 -1.50 8.16
C THR A 55 13.67 -1.81 8.85
N PRO A 56 12.57 -2.15 8.15
CA PRO A 56 11.31 -2.54 8.75
C PRO A 56 11.39 -3.88 9.50
N LEU A 57 10.52 -4.08 10.48
CA LEU A 57 10.34 -5.37 11.13
C LEU A 57 9.81 -6.40 10.12
N TYR A 58 10.42 -7.60 10.11
CA TYR A 58 10.16 -8.61 9.11
C TYR A 58 10.01 -10.00 9.74
N LEU A 59 8.95 -10.72 9.39
CA LEU A 59 8.80 -12.13 9.78
C LEU A 59 9.58 -13.03 8.84
N THR A 60 10.49 -13.82 9.40
CA THR A 60 11.32 -14.74 8.64
C THR A 60 10.60 -16.06 8.34
N ARG A 61 11.18 -16.86 7.43
CA ARG A 61 10.69 -18.22 7.15
C ARG A 61 10.82 -19.14 8.35
N ASP A 62 11.78 -18.92 9.22
CA ASP A 62 11.98 -19.69 10.47
C ASP A 62 10.83 -19.45 11.45
N ALA A 63 10.20 -18.28 11.41
CA ALA A 63 8.95 -18.01 12.12
C ALA A 63 7.72 -18.69 11.48
N GLY A 64 7.88 -19.39 10.36
CA GLY A 64 6.83 -20.12 9.64
C GLY A 64 6.01 -19.26 8.67
N PHE A 65 6.55 -18.11 8.20
CA PHE A 65 5.85 -17.20 7.30
C PHE A 65 6.63 -16.94 6.02
N SER A 66 5.91 -16.52 4.98
CA SER A 66 6.48 -16.00 3.74
C SER A 66 5.82 -14.65 3.41
N CYS A 67 6.65 -13.69 3.00
CA CYS A 67 6.17 -12.40 2.51
C CYS A 67 5.49 -12.56 1.14
N TYR A 68 4.34 -11.91 0.95
CA TYR A 68 3.66 -11.88 -0.34
C TYR A 68 3.29 -10.45 -0.81
N TYR A 69 3.43 -9.45 0.09
CA TYR A 69 3.13 -8.07 -0.28
C TYR A 69 4.04 -7.11 0.50
N LEU A 70 4.60 -6.15 -0.22
CA LEU A 70 5.54 -5.15 0.28
C LEU A 70 5.10 -3.77 -0.17
N SER A 71 4.92 -2.84 0.76
CA SER A 71 4.58 -1.46 0.43
C SER A 71 5.11 -0.44 1.43
N LEU A 72 5.15 0.82 0.98
CA LEU A 72 5.30 2.01 1.82
C LEU A 72 4.05 2.87 1.74
N ILE A 73 3.54 3.31 2.87
CA ILE A 73 2.45 4.26 3.00
C ILE A 73 3.05 5.62 3.36
N GLY A 74 2.79 6.65 2.53
CA GLY A 74 3.26 8.00 2.77
C GLY A 74 4.79 8.14 2.87
N LYS A 75 5.56 7.23 2.28
CA LYS A 75 7.03 7.16 2.28
C LYS A 75 7.70 6.88 3.64
N HIS A 76 6.96 6.68 4.71
CA HIS A 76 7.52 6.52 6.06
C HIS A 76 6.94 5.37 6.86
N THR A 77 5.88 4.73 6.42
CA THR A 77 5.30 3.56 7.07
C THR A 77 5.48 2.35 6.17
N ALA A 78 6.36 1.44 6.54
CA ALA A 78 6.44 0.14 5.88
C ALA A 78 5.22 -0.69 6.25
N ASP A 79 4.57 -1.30 5.26
CA ASP A 79 3.40 -2.16 5.41
C ASP A 79 3.68 -3.47 4.66
N ILE A 80 3.97 -4.52 5.41
CA ILE A 80 4.42 -5.81 4.89
C ILE A 80 3.44 -6.88 5.29
N SER A 81 2.99 -7.68 4.32
CA SER A 81 2.05 -8.77 4.56
C SER A 81 2.69 -10.12 4.33
N PHE A 82 2.40 -11.02 5.27
CA PHE A 82 2.93 -12.37 5.32
C PHE A 82 1.79 -13.38 5.33
N GLN A 83 2.08 -14.56 4.80
CA GLN A 83 1.20 -15.72 4.79
C GLN A 83 1.90 -16.87 5.49
N ARG A 84 1.15 -17.61 6.31
CA ARG A 84 1.71 -18.77 7.00
C ARG A 84 2.00 -19.90 6.01
N LEU A 85 3.17 -20.52 6.14
CA LEU A 85 3.54 -21.64 5.29
C LEU A 85 2.59 -22.82 5.51
N GLY A 86 2.00 -23.33 4.43
CA GLY A 86 1.03 -24.42 4.46
C GLY A 86 -0.38 -24.06 4.95
N GLN A 87 -0.65 -22.78 5.30
CA GLN A 87 -1.94 -22.28 5.78
C GLN A 87 -2.22 -20.89 5.17
N PRO A 88 -2.58 -20.83 3.88
CA PRO A 88 -2.74 -19.57 3.15
C PRO A 88 -3.83 -18.64 3.71
N GLU A 89 -4.80 -19.17 4.43
CA GLU A 89 -5.84 -18.41 5.14
C GLU A 89 -5.32 -17.67 6.36
N THR A 90 -4.13 -18.05 6.86
CA THR A 90 -3.50 -17.41 8.02
C THR A 90 -2.53 -16.33 7.53
N THR A 91 -2.88 -15.08 7.76
CA THR A 91 -2.08 -13.93 7.31
C THR A 91 -1.69 -13.03 8.48
N VAL A 92 -0.56 -12.36 8.32
CA VAL A 92 -0.08 -11.32 9.26
C VAL A 92 0.36 -10.11 8.46
N ARG A 93 -0.11 -8.94 8.84
CA ARG A 93 0.36 -7.66 8.33
C ARG A 93 1.14 -6.94 9.42
N VAL A 94 2.37 -6.58 9.12
CA VAL A 94 3.26 -5.86 10.04
C VAL A 94 3.54 -4.47 9.49
N ARG A 95 3.35 -3.46 10.33
CA ARG A 95 3.74 -2.08 10.02
C ARG A 95 4.86 -1.63 10.93
N THR A 96 5.78 -0.87 10.35
CA THR A 96 6.89 -0.22 11.06
C THR A 96 6.97 1.23 10.62
N MET A 97 7.05 2.16 11.58
CA MET A 97 7.21 3.58 11.31
C MET A 97 8.16 4.22 12.32
N PRO A 98 9.13 5.06 11.89
CA PRO A 98 9.88 5.90 12.80
C PRO A 98 8.97 6.91 13.51
N GLN A 99 9.04 7.04 14.84
CA GLN A 99 8.18 7.95 15.63
C GLN A 99 8.35 9.42 15.22
N LYS A 100 9.53 9.79 14.70
CA LYS A 100 9.81 11.15 14.18
C LYS A 100 9.01 11.50 12.91
N ALA A 101 8.53 10.51 12.17
CA ALA A 101 7.80 10.73 10.91
C ALA A 101 6.43 11.37 11.14
N ASP A 102 5.74 10.94 12.20
CA ASP A 102 4.51 11.58 12.69
C ASP A 102 4.39 11.40 14.20
N LYS A 103 4.70 12.47 14.94
CA LYS A 103 4.64 12.47 16.41
C LYS A 103 3.22 12.45 16.97
N SER A 104 2.23 12.81 16.17
CA SER A 104 0.82 12.82 16.59
C SER A 104 0.18 11.42 16.50
N MET A 105 0.71 10.56 15.64
CA MET A 105 0.20 9.23 15.42
C MET A 105 0.60 8.29 16.56
N LYS A 106 -0.40 7.81 17.30
CA LYS A 106 -0.19 6.89 18.44
C LYS A 106 -0.32 5.42 18.06
N ASP A 107 -1.10 5.15 17.03
CA ASP A 107 -1.39 3.81 16.49
C ASP A 107 -1.33 3.84 14.97
N ILE A 108 -0.50 2.96 14.41
CA ILE A 108 -0.31 2.81 12.97
C ILE A 108 -1.04 1.59 12.40
N SER A 109 -1.84 0.89 13.21
CA SER A 109 -2.57 -0.31 12.77
C SER A 109 -3.60 -0.01 11.68
N GLY A 110 -4.21 1.18 11.74
CA GLY A 110 -5.34 1.55 10.89
C GLY A 110 -6.63 0.80 11.24
N VAL A 111 -6.70 0.22 12.45
CA VAL A 111 -7.88 -0.47 12.97
C VAL A 111 -8.59 0.45 13.97
N TYR A 112 -9.86 0.70 13.71
CA TYR A 112 -10.69 1.58 14.53
C TYR A 112 -11.83 0.78 15.18
N SER A 113 -12.43 1.35 16.21
CA SER A 113 -13.61 0.79 16.89
C SER A 113 -13.40 -0.58 17.53
N VAL A 114 -12.20 -0.80 18.10
CA VAL A 114 -11.85 -1.99 18.87
C VAL A 114 -11.58 -1.63 20.32
N THR A 115 -11.70 -2.60 21.23
CA THR A 115 -11.36 -2.42 22.65
C THR A 115 -9.93 -2.91 22.88
N TRP A 116 -9.04 -1.99 23.15
CA TRP A 116 -7.63 -2.27 23.46
C TRP A 116 -7.47 -2.79 24.90
N LYS A 117 -6.57 -3.73 25.07
CA LYS A 117 -6.12 -4.26 26.36
C LYS A 117 -4.61 -4.17 26.41
N ASP A 118 -4.11 -3.44 27.40
CA ASP A 118 -2.68 -3.28 27.58
C ASP A 118 -2.09 -4.46 28.37
N GLN A 119 -0.94 -4.92 27.97
CA GLN A 119 -0.14 -5.92 28.65
C GLN A 119 1.35 -5.67 28.41
N VAL A 120 2.19 -6.39 29.13
CA VAL A 120 3.65 -6.33 28.96
C VAL A 120 4.10 -7.66 28.38
N ILE A 121 4.85 -7.61 27.28
CA ILE A 121 5.50 -8.75 26.63
C ILE A 121 7.00 -8.43 26.61
N ASP A 122 7.81 -9.25 27.23
CA ASP A 122 9.28 -9.11 27.31
C ASP A 122 9.74 -7.71 27.73
N GLY A 123 9.02 -7.12 28.69
CA GLY A 123 9.29 -5.79 29.19
C GLY A 123 8.75 -4.64 28.32
N VAL A 124 8.17 -4.94 27.17
CA VAL A 124 7.59 -3.96 26.23
C VAL A 124 6.09 -3.82 26.49
N PRO A 125 5.57 -2.60 26.73
CA PRO A 125 4.13 -2.34 26.75
C PRO A 125 3.51 -2.56 25.37
N VAL A 126 2.50 -3.44 25.30
CA VAL A 126 1.81 -3.81 24.06
C VAL A 126 0.30 -3.66 24.27
N SER A 127 -0.36 -2.93 23.38
CA SER A 127 -1.83 -2.86 23.34
C SER A 127 -2.34 -3.89 22.33
N ILE A 128 -3.24 -4.79 22.77
CA ILE A 128 -3.81 -5.85 21.92
C ILE A 128 -5.33 -5.69 21.89
N ALA A 129 -5.93 -5.90 20.72
CA ALA A 129 -7.37 -5.94 20.54
C ALA A 129 -7.81 -7.13 19.69
N LYS A 130 -9.01 -7.62 19.98
CA LYS A 130 -9.72 -8.59 19.14
C LYS A 130 -10.56 -7.83 18.12
N ILE A 131 -10.40 -8.17 16.84
CA ILE A 131 -11.22 -7.64 15.75
C ILE A 131 -12.45 -8.54 15.55
N ASN A 132 -12.23 -9.85 15.49
CA ASN A 132 -13.27 -10.89 15.43
C ASN A 132 -12.72 -12.21 16.02
N ASP A 133 -13.43 -13.32 15.85
CA ASP A 133 -13.07 -14.59 16.50
C ASP A 133 -11.72 -15.17 16.07
N THR A 134 -11.25 -14.82 14.87
CA THR A 134 -9.98 -15.31 14.30
C THR A 134 -9.04 -14.19 13.85
N SER A 135 -9.32 -12.95 14.26
CA SER A 135 -8.52 -11.79 13.85
C SER A 135 -8.21 -10.89 15.03
N TYR A 136 -6.95 -10.52 15.14
CA TYR A 136 -6.39 -9.73 16.23
C TYR A 136 -5.49 -8.64 15.70
N VAL A 137 -5.29 -7.62 16.51
CA VAL A 137 -4.37 -6.53 16.21
C VAL A 137 -3.61 -6.15 17.48
N ALA A 138 -2.34 -5.77 17.31
CA ALA A 138 -1.52 -5.22 18.36
C ALA A 138 -0.76 -4.00 17.88
N HIS A 139 -0.41 -3.10 18.78
CA HIS A 139 0.56 -2.03 18.53
C HIS A 139 1.46 -1.83 19.75
N TRP A 140 2.70 -1.41 19.50
CA TRP A 140 3.70 -1.16 20.52
C TRP A 140 4.78 -0.20 20.05
N LYS A 141 5.67 0.17 20.94
CA LYS A 141 6.81 1.04 20.63
C LYS A 141 8.08 0.47 21.23
N VAL A 142 9.16 0.54 20.45
CA VAL A 142 10.52 0.21 20.92
C VAL A 142 11.50 1.22 20.33
N GLY A 143 12.34 1.78 21.15
CA GLY A 143 13.30 2.81 20.74
C GLY A 143 12.61 3.97 20.01
N ASP A 144 13.10 4.32 18.85
CA ASP A 144 12.56 5.40 18.00
C ASP A 144 11.47 4.94 17.03
N TYR A 145 10.94 3.72 17.19
CA TYR A 145 9.99 3.13 16.25
C TYR A 145 8.67 2.79 16.93
N GLN A 146 7.62 2.81 16.13
CA GLN A 146 6.33 2.24 16.46
C GLN A 146 5.97 1.14 15.45
N PHE A 147 5.27 0.15 15.98
CA PHE A 147 4.93 -1.08 15.29
C PHE A 147 3.44 -1.36 15.43
N SER A 148 2.90 -2.05 14.44
CA SER A 148 1.63 -2.76 14.60
C SER A 148 1.68 -4.10 13.88
N ALA A 149 0.94 -5.06 14.40
CA ALA A 149 0.70 -6.35 13.77
C ALA A 149 -0.80 -6.64 13.73
N GLN A 150 -1.32 -7.02 12.58
CA GLN A 150 -2.69 -7.50 12.41
C GLN A 150 -2.65 -8.91 11.86
N ALA A 151 -3.29 -9.84 12.55
CA ALA A 151 -3.39 -11.24 12.11
C ALA A 151 -4.83 -11.61 11.78
N ALA A 152 -4.99 -12.49 10.79
CA ALA A 152 -6.24 -13.15 10.45
C ALA A 152 -6.01 -14.66 10.34
N GLY A 153 -7.04 -15.47 10.62
CA GLY A 153 -6.95 -16.92 10.61
C GLY A 153 -6.16 -17.49 11.79
N MET A 154 -6.08 -16.79 12.93
CA MET A 154 -5.39 -17.21 14.15
C MET A 154 -6.31 -17.22 15.36
N SER A 155 -6.02 -18.08 16.32
CA SER A 155 -6.56 -17.98 17.67
C SER A 155 -5.79 -16.96 18.52
N ALA A 156 -6.39 -16.49 19.62
CA ALA A 156 -5.74 -15.57 20.56
C ALA A 156 -4.40 -16.11 21.11
N PRO A 157 -4.30 -17.40 21.54
CA PRO A 157 -3.01 -17.95 21.97
C PRO A 157 -1.95 -17.98 20.88
N GLN A 158 -2.33 -18.28 19.62
CA GLN A 158 -1.40 -18.28 18.49
C GLN A 158 -0.89 -16.85 18.18
N PHE A 159 -1.78 -15.86 18.20
CA PHE A 159 -1.37 -14.48 18.00
C PHE A 159 -0.46 -13.98 19.12
N LYS A 160 -0.79 -14.32 20.39
CA LYS A 160 0.05 -13.98 21.52
C LYS A 160 1.44 -14.62 21.40
N ALA A 161 1.53 -15.91 21.07
CA ALA A 161 2.79 -16.60 20.86
C ALA A 161 3.62 -15.99 19.71
N LEU A 162 2.98 -15.50 18.63
CA LEU A 162 3.65 -14.82 17.55
C LEU A 162 4.27 -13.48 18.02
N LEU A 163 3.56 -12.73 18.87
CA LEU A 163 4.10 -11.51 19.46
C LEU A 163 5.28 -11.81 20.36
N GLU A 164 5.15 -12.78 21.26
CA GLU A 164 6.16 -13.15 22.27
C GLU A 164 7.43 -13.76 21.66
N ASN A 165 7.30 -14.65 20.68
CA ASN A 165 8.43 -15.41 20.15
C ASN A 165 9.03 -14.85 18.85
N SER A 166 8.48 -13.73 18.35
CA SER A 166 8.96 -13.13 17.10
C SER A 166 8.81 -11.61 17.12
N LEU A 167 7.60 -11.06 16.95
CA LEU A 167 7.44 -9.65 16.60
C LEU A 167 7.87 -8.68 17.69
N VAL A 168 7.48 -8.90 18.94
CA VAL A 168 7.87 -8.03 20.06
C VAL A 168 9.31 -8.30 20.45
N ASP A 169 9.69 -9.58 20.56
CA ASP A 169 11.06 -10.00 20.88
C ASP A 169 12.06 -9.46 19.83
N ASP A 170 11.82 -9.70 18.54
CA ASP A 170 12.66 -9.17 17.46
C ASP A 170 12.74 -7.64 17.51
N SER A 171 11.63 -6.94 17.75
CA SER A 171 11.64 -5.49 17.84
C SER A 171 12.43 -4.99 19.04
N ALA A 172 12.31 -5.65 20.19
CA ALA A 172 13.06 -5.34 21.40
C ALA A 172 14.56 -5.61 21.24
N HIS A 173 14.91 -6.59 20.40
CA HIS A 173 16.32 -6.95 20.18
C HIS A 173 16.99 -6.04 19.14
N TYR A 174 16.33 -5.74 18.02
CA TYR A 174 16.96 -5.06 16.88
C TYR A 174 16.74 -3.55 16.82
N PHE A 175 15.74 -3.00 17.53
CA PHE A 175 15.39 -1.58 17.45
C PHE A 175 15.71 -0.77 18.72
N VAL A 176 16.25 -1.40 19.75
CA VAL A 176 16.81 -0.69 20.92
C VAL A 176 18.21 -0.20 20.55
N LYS A 177 18.41 1.11 20.62
CA LYS A 177 19.74 1.75 20.56
C LYS A 177 20.14 2.27 21.93
#